data_cb142f7bc744d6aba4d44a44e1a218e7
#
_entry.id   cb142f7bc744d6aba4d44a44e1a218e7
#
_cell.length_a   1.000
_cell.length_b   1.000
_cell.length_c   1.000
_cell.angle_alpha   90.00
_cell.angle_beta   90.00
_cell.angle_gamma   90.00
#
_symmetry.space_group_name_H-M   'P 1'
#
loop_
_entity.id
_entity.type
_entity.pdbx_description
1 polymer ?
#
loop_
_entity_poly.entity_id
_entity_poly.type
_entity_poly.pdbx_seq_one_letter_code
_entity_poly.pdbx_strand_id
1 'polypeptide(L)'
;LIWNKIPFSDGWNADISLGQKGMDERWPNQGEFDNVGQDTLSFPTGVHFDAEGERVIVVDQGNNRVLIWNKIPRETGVAADVVIGQKDFFSREPNRGNGHHRPSADGFYFPTEVAFGEAGLFVSDTGNHRVLYWKELPTENGQPADLVLGQGTFTENGVNRGLDEASNCTLNDPYGLLLIDVEEEEEEFRGVPMPEEDDDNEDSSLAATEESEPAEPQPKFKLFICDRGNSRIVVWDELPFPKEEEEEEEFEELRVDDENLLIGDDDDEEDDFFEEEEEEEVPPGELPSA
;
A
#
# COMPACT_ATOMS: atom_id res chain seq x y z
N LEU A 1 -5.99 -18.58 15.30
CA LEU A 1 -6.23 -20.02 15.45
C LEU A 1 -6.79 -20.59 14.15
N ILE A 2 -6.41 -21.82 13.80
CA ILE A 2 -6.88 -22.52 12.60
C ILE A 2 -7.58 -23.79 13.02
N TRP A 3 -8.76 -24.05 12.43
CA TRP A 3 -9.51 -25.30 12.53
C TRP A 3 -9.49 -25.98 11.17
N ASN A 4 -8.95 -27.19 11.08
CA ASN A 4 -8.91 -27.97 9.83
C ASN A 4 -10.29 -28.50 9.43
N LYS A 5 -11.27 -28.44 10.33
CA LYS A 5 -12.67 -28.82 10.11
C LYS A 5 -13.59 -27.82 10.78
N ILE A 6 -14.76 -27.60 10.19
CA ILE A 6 -15.81 -26.79 10.81
C ILE A 6 -16.21 -27.43 12.13
N PRO A 7 -16.14 -26.68 13.25
CA PRO A 7 -16.61 -27.19 14.55
C PRO A 7 -18.11 -27.53 14.54
N PHE A 8 -18.49 -28.68 15.11
CA PHE A 8 -19.91 -29.06 15.18
C PHE A 8 -20.51 -28.88 16.58
N SER A 9 -19.72 -28.49 17.55
CA SER A 9 -20.18 -28.24 18.92
C SER A 9 -19.41 -27.12 19.59
N ASP A 10 -19.99 -26.60 20.66
CA ASP A 10 -19.35 -25.58 21.49
C ASP A 10 -18.06 -26.15 22.13
N GLY A 11 -17.05 -25.27 22.27
CA GLY A 11 -15.80 -25.64 22.92
C GLY A 11 -14.87 -26.53 22.08
N TRP A 12 -15.12 -26.68 20.78
CA TRP A 12 -14.21 -27.40 19.89
C TRP A 12 -12.85 -26.75 19.84
N ASN A 13 -11.79 -27.50 20.12
CA ASN A 13 -10.42 -27.00 20.10
C ASN A 13 -9.99 -26.65 18.66
N ALA A 14 -9.22 -25.57 18.52
CA ALA A 14 -8.48 -25.32 17.29
C ALA A 14 -7.33 -26.32 17.13
N ASP A 15 -6.92 -26.54 15.90
CA ASP A 15 -5.86 -27.49 15.60
C ASP A 15 -4.48 -26.82 15.62
N ILE A 16 -4.41 -25.52 15.24
CA ILE A 16 -3.16 -24.80 15.01
C ILE A 16 -3.25 -23.37 15.58
N SER A 17 -2.15 -22.89 16.17
CA SER A 17 -1.94 -21.51 16.60
C SER A 17 -0.80 -20.88 15.80
N LEU A 18 -1.01 -19.67 15.27
CA LEU A 18 0.05 -18.83 14.69
C LEU A 18 0.43 -17.74 15.69
N GLY A 19 1.69 -17.34 15.69
CA GLY A 19 2.23 -16.31 16.56
C GLY A 19 2.60 -16.74 17.96
N GLN A 20 2.32 -18.03 18.32
CA GLN A 20 2.62 -18.62 19.63
C GLN A 20 3.29 -20.00 19.44
N LYS A 21 4.11 -20.40 20.40
CA LYS A 21 4.75 -21.74 20.41
C LYS A 21 3.81 -22.86 20.82
N GLY A 22 2.73 -22.52 21.51
CA GLY A 22 1.75 -23.47 22.01
C GLY A 22 0.33 -22.91 21.96
N MET A 23 -0.66 -23.81 22.14
CA MET A 23 -2.08 -23.44 22.13
C MET A 23 -2.51 -22.66 23.39
N ASP A 24 -1.75 -22.79 24.48
CA ASP A 24 -2.04 -22.19 25.79
C ASP A 24 -1.36 -20.83 25.97
N GLU A 25 -0.51 -20.43 25.04
CA GLU A 25 0.22 -19.18 25.09
C GLU A 25 -0.63 -18.02 24.52
N ARG A 26 -0.43 -16.81 25.08
CA ARG A 26 -1.30 -15.66 24.75
C ARG A 26 -0.61 -14.29 24.79
N TRP A 27 0.67 -14.27 25.12
CA TRP A 27 1.34 -12.99 25.32
C TRP A 27 1.91 -12.45 24.00
N PRO A 28 1.87 -11.11 23.78
CA PRO A 28 2.50 -10.51 22.60
C PRO A 28 3.96 -10.98 22.45
N ASN A 29 4.35 -11.28 21.21
CA ASN A 29 5.69 -11.74 20.88
C ASN A 29 6.19 -12.88 21.78
N GLN A 30 5.28 -13.82 22.10
CA GLN A 30 5.58 -15.01 22.93
C GLN A 30 6.09 -14.68 24.33
N GLY A 31 5.61 -13.57 24.90
CA GLY A 31 5.88 -13.17 26.29
C GLY A 31 6.96 -12.13 26.49
N GLU A 32 7.71 -11.82 25.44
CA GLU A 32 8.73 -10.78 25.48
C GLU A 32 8.43 -9.71 24.42
N PHE A 33 8.09 -8.51 24.84
CA PHE A 33 7.63 -7.45 23.93
C PHE A 33 8.62 -7.16 22.79
N ASP A 34 9.91 -7.27 23.04
CA ASP A 34 10.98 -7.05 22.06
C ASP A 34 11.41 -8.31 21.30
N ASN A 35 10.82 -9.46 21.60
CA ASN A 35 11.09 -10.73 20.90
C ASN A 35 10.27 -10.80 19.60
N VAL A 36 10.56 -9.91 18.65
CA VAL A 36 9.91 -9.89 17.35
C VAL A 36 10.62 -10.86 16.41
N GLY A 37 9.87 -11.76 15.77
CA GLY A 37 10.42 -12.80 14.90
C GLY A 37 9.43 -13.22 13.82
N GLN A 38 9.82 -14.19 12.99
CA GLN A 38 9.01 -14.72 11.91
C GLN A 38 7.75 -15.46 12.39
N ASP A 39 7.80 -16.00 13.61
CA ASP A 39 6.79 -16.84 14.24
C ASP A 39 6.06 -16.15 15.40
N THR A 40 6.23 -14.83 15.56
CA THR A 40 5.61 -14.06 16.63
C THR A 40 4.56 -13.09 16.12
N LEU A 41 3.54 -12.79 16.93
CA LEU A 41 2.50 -11.80 16.67
C LEU A 41 2.27 -10.93 17.91
N SER A 42 1.89 -9.67 17.67
CA SER A 42 1.49 -8.72 18.69
C SER A 42 0.19 -8.02 18.27
N PHE A 43 -0.90 -8.28 18.99
CA PHE A 43 -2.22 -7.70 18.69
C PHE A 43 -2.63 -7.85 17.20
N PRO A 44 -2.69 -9.08 16.64
CA PRO A 44 -3.14 -9.27 15.27
C PRO A 44 -4.61 -8.85 15.13
N THR A 45 -4.95 -8.13 14.07
CA THR A 45 -6.29 -7.57 13.83
C THR A 45 -6.96 -8.11 12.58
N GLY A 46 -6.26 -8.13 11.45
CA GLY A 46 -6.77 -8.57 10.15
C GLY A 46 -6.19 -9.91 9.75
N VAL A 47 -6.98 -10.71 9.05
CA VAL A 47 -6.53 -11.96 8.43
C VAL A 47 -7.26 -12.19 7.11
N HIS A 48 -6.49 -12.49 6.08
CA HIS A 48 -7.02 -12.91 4.78
C HIS A 48 -6.51 -14.31 4.44
N PHE A 49 -7.41 -15.14 3.91
CA PHE A 49 -7.09 -16.44 3.36
C PHE A 49 -7.32 -16.44 1.85
N ASP A 50 -6.24 -16.57 1.11
CA ASP A 50 -6.28 -16.76 -0.32
C ASP A 50 -6.46 -18.25 -0.63
N ALA A 51 -7.67 -18.61 -1.05
CA ALA A 51 -8.04 -20.01 -1.30
C ALA A 51 -7.34 -20.59 -2.54
N GLU A 52 -7.05 -19.79 -3.55
CA GLU A 52 -6.42 -20.24 -4.79
C GLU A 52 -4.93 -20.55 -4.59
N GLY A 53 -4.20 -19.64 -3.94
CA GLY A 53 -2.79 -19.82 -3.62
C GLY A 53 -2.53 -20.59 -2.32
N GLU A 54 -3.56 -20.98 -1.57
CA GLU A 54 -3.45 -21.58 -0.22
C GLU A 54 -2.59 -20.73 0.73
N ARG A 55 -2.66 -19.40 0.62
CA ARG A 55 -1.82 -18.45 1.38
C ARG A 55 -2.61 -17.84 2.55
N VAL A 56 -1.88 -17.48 3.60
CA VAL A 56 -2.44 -16.79 4.76
C VAL A 56 -1.71 -15.46 4.93
N ILE A 57 -2.47 -14.38 5.08
CA ILE A 57 -1.96 -13.02 5.25
C ILE A 57 -2.50 -12.50 6.58
N VAL A 58 -1.64 -12.03 7.48
CA VAL A 58 -2.02 -11.58 8.82
C VAL A 58 -1.48 -10.18 9.09
N VAL A 59 -2.35 -9.30 9.52
CA VAL A 59 -1.97 -7.97 10.01
C VAL A 59 -1.51 -8.09 11.47
N ASP A 60 -0.23 -7.89 11.70
CA ASP A 60 0.43 -7.89 13.00
C ASP A 60 0.57 -6.44 13.51
N GLN A 61 -0.59 -5.86 13.90
CA GLN A 61 -0.76 -4.44 14.21
C GLN A 61 0.26 -3.92 15.22
N GLY A 62 0.47 -4.65 16.32
CA GLY A 62 1.36 -4.21 17.41
C GLY A 62 2.83 -4.19 17.02
N ASN A 63 3.18 -4.85 15.92
CA ASN A 63 4.52 -4.82 15.34
C ASN A 63 4.59 -3.98 14.05
N ASN A 64 3.52 -3.25 13.70
CA ASN A 64 3.45 -2.37 12.52
C ASN A 64 3.88 -3.09 11.24
N ARG A 65 3.33 -4.31 10.98
CA ARG A 65 3.70 -5.14 9.84
C ARG A 65 2.56 -6.04 9.38
N VAL A 66 2.71 -6.62 8.20
CA VAL A 66 1.88 -7.73 7.71
C VAL A 66 2.80 -8.92 7.44
N LEU A 67 2.38 -10.09 7.88
CA LEU A 67 3.06 -11.35 7.66
C LEU A 67 2.31 -12.21 6.65
N ILE A 68 3.05 -12.85 5.74
CA ILE A 68 2.52 -13.69 4.67
C ILE A 68 3.11 -15.09 4.80
N TRP A 69 2.24 -16.10 4.80
CA TRP A 69 2.60 -17.51 4.66
C TRP A 69 2.19 -17.96 3.25
N ASN A 70 3.16 -18.38 2.45
CA ASN A 70 2.97 -18.84 1.07
C ASN A 70 2.23 -20.19 0.97
N LYS A 71 2.02 -20.85 2.12
CA LYS A 71 1.23 -22.07 2.25
C LYS A 71 0.47 -22.05 3.57
N ILE A 72 -0.69 -22.67 3.59
CA ILE A 72 -1.47 -22.86 4.85
C ILE A 72 -0.58 -23.54 5.88
N PRO A 73 -0.32 -22.93 7.04
CA PRO A 73 0.39 -23.55 8.14
C PRO A 73 -0.33 -24.81 8.62
N ARG A 74 0.42 -25.89 8.80
CA ARG A 74 -0.11 -27.20 9.26
C ARG A 74 0.35 -27.59 10.65
N GLU A 75 1.19 -26.74 11.26
CA GLU A 75 1.72 -26.92 12.62
C GLU A 75 1.67 -25.57 13.35
N THR A 76 1.60 -25.66 14.69
CA THR A 76 1.66 -24.46 15.56
C THR A 76 3.05 -23.84 15.51
N GLY A 77 3.10 -22.50 15.51
CA GLY A 77 4.36 -21.74 15.55
C GLY A 77 5.14 -21.74 14.24
N VAL A 78 4.52 -22.07 13.10
CA VAL A 78 5.18 -21.98 11.78
C VAL A 78 5.56 -20.54 11.48
N ALA A 79 6.81 -20.31 11.08
CA ALA A 79 7.32 -19.03 10.67
C ALA A 79 6.67 -18.53 9.37
N ALA A 80 6.47 -17.22 9.25
CA ALA A 80 6.04 -16.58 8.02
C ALA A 80 7.16 -16.56 6.98
N ASP A 81 6.78 -16.50 5.70
CA ASP A 81 7.70 -16.50 4.57
C ASP A 81 8.11 -15.08 4.16
N VAL A 82 7.18 -14.10 4.27
CA VAL A 82 7.40 -12.71 3.86
C VAL A 82 6.86 -11.75 4.92
N VAL A 83 7.53 -10.61 5.09
CA VAL A 83 7.09 -9.48 5.90
C VAL A 83 7.06 -8.21 5.06
N ILE A 84 5.95 -7.44 5.14
CA ILE A 84 5.87 -6.09 4.58
C ILE A 84 5.55 -5.07 5.67
N GLY A 85 5.87 -3.79 5.41
CA GLY A 85 5.75 -2.71 6.40
C GLY A 85 6.95 -2.58 7.34
N GLN A 86 7.86 -3.57 7.32
CA GLN A 86 9.14 -3.58 8.00
C GLN A 86 10.23 -4.09 7.04
N LYS A 87 11.49 -3.70 7.27
CA LYS A 87 12.62 -4.14 6.45
C LYS A 87 12.96 -5.63 6.62
N ASP A 88 12.63 -6.19 7.78
CA ASP A 88 12.91 -7.56 8.17
C ASP A 88 11.91 -8.04 9.24
N PHE A 89 11.97 -9.32 9.59
CA PHE A 89 11.08 -9.93 10.58
C PHE A 89 11.34 -9.49 12.04
N PHE A 90 12.45 -8.83 12.32
CA PHE A 90 12.88 -8.48 13.68
C PHE A 90 12.60 -7.00 14.00
N SER A 91 12.17 -6.24 13.02
CA SER A 91 11.81 -4.83 13.15
C SER A 91 10.31 -4.66 13.44
N ARG A 92 9.94 -3.61 14.19
CA ARG A 92 8.56 -3.33 14.59
C ARG A 92 8.22 -1.84 14.75
N GLU A 93 9.17 -0.97 14.55
CA GLU A 93 8.97 0.45 14.78
C GLU A 93 8.04 1.08 13.73
N PRO A 94 7.18 2.06 14.13
CA PRO A 94 6.31 2.77 13.20
C PRO A 94 7.07 3.31 12.00
N ASN A 95 6.48 3.12 10.79
CA ASN A 95 7.07 3.58 9.53
C ASN A 95 8.54 3.17 9.37
N ARG A 96 8.87 1.91 9.73
CA ARG A 96 10.22 1.33 9.65
C ARG A 96 11.27 2.08 10.48
N GLY A 97 10.86 2.71 11.58
CA GLY A 97 11.74 3.50 12.44
C GLY A 97 11.85 4.97 12.04
N ASN A 98 11.15 5.44 11.01
CA ASN A 98 11.11 6.85 10.63
C ASN A 98 10.23 7.69 11.57
N GLY A 99 9.48 7.05 12.48
CA GLY A 99 8.56 7.70 13.41
C GLY A 99 7.16 7.96 12.81
N HIS A 100 6.25 8.44 13.65
CA HIS A 100 4.81 8.52 13.35
C HIS A 100 4.46 9.49 12.20
N HIS A 101 5.30 10.48 11.93
CA HIS A 101 5.03 11.55 10.96
C HIS A 101 5.85 11.45 9.67
N ARG A 102 6.49 10.32 9.42
CA ARG A 102 7.32 10.10 8.24
C ARG A 102 7.01 8.76 7.59
N PRO A 103 5.80 8.60 7.06
CA PRO A 103 5.44 7.40 6.32
C PRO A 103 6.24 7.28 5.01
N SER A 104 6.28 6.06 4.47
CA SER A 104 6.91 5.72 3.20
C SER A 104 6.08 4.64 2.51
N ALA A 105 6.38 4.32 1.25
CA ALA A 105 5.69 3.26 0.52
C ALA A 105 5.83 1.87 1.15
N ASP A 106 6.84 1.67 2.00
CA ASP A 106 7.24 0.38 2.56
C ASP A 106 7.12 0.31 4.09
N GLY A 107 6.44 1.28 4.73
CA GLY A 107 6.26 1.35 6.17
C GLY A 107 4.81 1.46 6.60
N PHE A 108 4.44 0.86 7.74
CA PHE A 108 3.12 0.98 8.36
C PHE A 108 3.16 1.67 9.72
N TYR A 109 2.00 2.23 10.08
CA TYR A 109 1.70 2.69 11.42
C TYR A 109 0.29 2.24 11.83
N PHE A 110 0.19 1.32 12.79
CA PHE A 110 -1.05 0.69 13.23
C PHE A 110 -1.93 0.15 12.08
N PRO A 111 -1.41 -0.73 11.22
CA PRO A 111 -2.24 -1.36 10.19
C PRO A 111 -3.36 -2.19 10.85
N THR A 112 -4.54 -2.29 10.22
CA THR A 112 -5.70 -2.94 10.84
C THR A 112 -6.32 -4.06 10.02
N GLU A 113 -6.38 -3.94 8.71
CA GLU A 113 -7.06 -4.91 7.86
C GLU A 113 -6.29 -5.15 6.58
N VAL A 114 -6.55 -6.30 5.95
CA VAL A 114 -5.98 -6.71 4.69
C VAL A 114 -7.05 -7.36 3.82
N ALA A 115 -7.04 -7.02 2.53
CA ALA A 115 -7.86 -7.68 1.52
C ALA A 115 -6.98 -8.04 0.32
N PHE A 116 -7.17 -9.23 -0.23
CA PHE A 116 -6.43 -9.72 -1.39
C PHE A 116 -7.38 -10.42 -2.35
N GLY A 117 -7.17 -10.25 -3.67
CA GLY A 117 -7.93 -10.87 -4.74
C GLY A 117 -7.24 -10.66 -6.08
N GLU A 118 -7.95 -10.83 -7.19
CA GLU A 118 -7.43 -10.62 -8.54
C GLU A 118 -6.94 -9.19 -8.76
N ALA A 119 -7.57 -8.22 -8.13
CA ALA A 119 -7.17 -6.82 -8.20
C ALA A 119 -5.86 -6.50 -7.43
N GLY A 120 -5.33 -7.42 -6.64
CA GLY A 120 -4.10 -7.24 -5.85
C GLY A 120 -4.32 -7.20 -4.34
N LEU A 121 -3.31 -6.72 -3.61
CA LEU A 121 -3.29 -6.64 -2.14
C LEU A 121 -3.56 -5.21 -1.67
N PHE A 122 -4.48 -5.07 -0.72
CA PHE A 122 -4.80 -3.81 -0.04
C PHE A 122 -4.57 -3.95 1.46
N VAL A 123 -3.95 -2.95 2.08
CA VAL A 123 -3.73 -2.91 3.53
C VAL A 123 -4.17 -1.56 4.10
N SER A 124 -5.07 -1.57 5.08
CA SER A 124 -5.41 -0.37 5.86
C SER A 124 -4.26 0.02 6.76
N ASP A 125 -3.55 1.08 6.42
CA ASP A 125 -2.50 1.71 7.23
C ASP A 125 -3.11 2.84 8.05
N THR A 126 -3.92 2.43 9.05
CA THR A 126 -4.86 3.26 9.79
C THR A 126 -4.19 4.45 10.44
N GLY A 127 -3.06 4.26 11.11
CA GLY A 127 -2.34 5.33 11.78
C GLY A 127 -1.71 6.37 10.85
N ASN A 128 -1.63 6.06 9.55
CA ASN A 128 -1.22 6.98 8.50
C ASN A 128 -2.40 7.47 7.64
N HIS A 129 -3.65 7.18 8.04
CA HIS A 129 -4.89 7.63 7.36
C HIS A 129 -4.94 7.30 5.87
N ARG A 130 -4.50 6.08 5.48
CA ARG A 130 -4.38 5.66 4.10
C ARG A 130 -4.61 4.16 3.92
N VAL A 131 -4.80 3.73 2.68
CA VAL A 131 -4.71 2.33 2.26
C VAL A 131 -3.53 2.21 1.30
N LEU A 132 -2.66 1.24 1.52
CA LEU A 132 -1.57 0.90 0.62
C LEU A 132 -1.98 -0.27 -0.27
N TYR A 133 -1.54 -0.24 -1.52
CA TYR A 133 -1.88 -1.21 -2.57
C TYR A 133 -0.63 -1.79 -3.23
N TRP A 134 -0.66 -3.09 -3.49
CA TRP A 134 0.31 -3.83 -4.31
C TRP A 134 -0.45 -4.54 -5.42
N LYS A 135 -0.02 -4.35 -6.66
CA LYS A 135 -0.63 -5.01 -7.84
C LYS A 135 -0.54 -6.53 -7.72
N GLU A 136 0.57 -7.02 -7.17
CA GLU A 136 0.78 -8.43 -6.93
C GLU A 136 1.12 -8.70 -5.47
N LEU A 137 0.89 -9.93 -5.01
CA LEU A 137 1.25 -10.30 -3.64
C LEU A 137 2.77 -10.19 -3.46
N PRO A 138 3.26 -9.42 -2.48
CA PRO A 138 4.68 -9.29 -2.20
C PRO A 138 5.39 -10.62 -1.97
N THR A 139 6.55 -10.78 -2.58
CA THR A 139 7.42 -11.97 -2.47
C THR A 139 8.73 -11.69 -1.75
N GLU A 140 9.05 -10.42 -1.51
CA GLU A 140 10.27 -9.97 -0.84
C GLU A 140 9.95 -9.20 0.44
N ASN A 141 10.84 -9.31 1.42
CA ASN A 141 10.69 -8.56 2.67
C ASN A 141 10.83 -7.06 2.43
N GLY A 142 9.88 -6.30 3.00
CA GLY A 142 9.87 -4.86 2.91
C GLY A 142 9.59 -4.31 1.52
N GLN A 143 8.99 -5.11 0.64
CA GLN A 143 8.58 -4.66 -0.70
C GLN A 143 7.67 -3.44 -0.59
N PRO A 144 7.98 -2.32 -1.29
CA PRO A 144 7.16 -1.11 -1.25
C PRO A 144 5.83 -1.32 -1.96
N ALA A 145 4.84 -0.52 -1.57
CA ALA A 145 3.55 -0.45 -2.25
C ALA A 145 3.67 0.26 -3.60
N ASP A 146 2.78 -0.10 -4.53
CA ASP A 146 2.69 0.50 -5.87
C ASP A 146 1.83 1.77 -5.86
N LEU A 147 0.82 1.84 -4.95
CA LEU A 147 -0.12 2.95 -4.90
C LEU A 147 -0.56 3.26 -3.47
N VAL A 148 -0.96 4.52 -3.23
CA VAL A 148 -1.58 4.99 -1.99
C VAL A 148 -2.97 5.56 -2.26
N LEU A 149 -3.96 5.14 -1.46
CA LEU A 149 -5.31 5.68 -1.45
C LEU A 149 -5.53 6.49 -0.16
N GLY A 150 -6.22 7.62 -0.26
CA GLY A 150 -6.52 8.49 0.88
C GLY A 150 -5.49 9.58 1.16
N GLN A 151 -4.29 9.51 0.55
CA GLN A 151 -3.25 10.53 0.61
C GLN A 151 -2.81 10.93 -0.80
N GLY A 152 -2.15 12.08 -0.96
CA GLY A 152 -1.63 12.54 -2.24
C GLY A 152 -0.32 11.87 -2.63
N THR A 153 0.48 11.49 -1.62
CA THR A 153 1.78 10.84 -1.79
C THR A 153 2.03 9.82 -0.69
N PHE A 154 3.03 8.96 -0.87
CA PHE A 154 3.45 7.98 0.15
C PHE A 154 4.02 8.61 1.43
N THR A 155 4.40 9.88 1.39
CA THR A 155 5.05 10.57 2.51
C THR A 155 4.07 11.42 3.34
N GLU A 156 2.81 11.46 2.95
CA GLU A 156 1.74 12.16 3.66
C GLU A 156 0.96 11.23 4.58
N ASN A 157 0.46 11.77 5.71
CA ASN A 157 -0.39 11.07 6.66
C ASN A 157 -1.34 12.01 7.41
N GLY A 158 -1.72 13.12 6.79
CA GLY A 158 -2.71 14.04 7.37
C GLY A 158 -4.12 13.44 7.34
N VAL A 159 -4.88 13.59 8.42
CA VAL A 159 -6.33 13.33 8.41
C VAL A 159 -6.95 14.07 7.23
N ASN A 160 -7.69 13.35 6.37
CA ASN A 160 -8.28 13.93 5.16
C ASN A 160 -7.29 14.75 4.32
N ARG A 161 -6.02 14.30 4.20
CA ARG A 161 -4.93 15.05 3.55
C ARG A 161 -4.66 16.42 4.19
N GLY A 162 -4.92 16.58 5.49
CA GLY A 162 -4.80 17.85 6.20
C GLY A 162 -5.95 18.84 5.93
N LEU A 163 -7.05 18.39 5.33
CA LEU A 163 -8.24 19.20 5.09
C LEU A 163 -9.26 19.05 6.23
N ASP A 164 -10.02 20.10 6.49
CA ASP A 164 -11.08 20.09 7.51
C ASP A 164 -12.28 19.19 7.09
N GLU A 165 -12.49 19.02 5.79
CA GLU A 165 -13.61 18.26 5.23
C GLU A 165 -13.15 16.99 4.51
N ALA A 166 -13.94 15.94 4.63
CA ALA A 166 -13.74 14.71 3.89
C ALA A 166 -14.19 14.86 2.42
N SER A 167 -13.49 14.19 1.50
CA SER A 167 -13.84 14.12 0.08
C SER A 167 -13.80 12.68 -0.43
N ASN A 168 -14.09 12.47 -1.71
CA ASN A 168 -14.07 11.14 -2.33
C ASN A 168 -12.66 10.51 -2.41
N CYS A 169 -11.61 11.29 -2.24
CA CYS A 169 -10.21 10.84 -2.31
C CYS A 169 -9.44 10.98 -0.98
N THR A 170 -10.13 11.27 0.14
CA THR A 170 -9.52 11.42 1.46
C THR A 170 -10.02 10.36 2.43
N LEU A 171 -9.17 10.00 3.40
CA LEU A 171 -9.50 9.04 4.46
C LEU A 171 -9.12 9.57 5.84
N ASN A 172 -9.83 9.08 6.84
CA ASN A 172 -9.55 9.31 8.24
C ASN A 172 -9.73 8.01 9.03
N ASP A 173 -8.65 7.45 9.57
CA ASP A 173 -8.66 6.17 10.28
C ASP A 173 -9.36 5.05 9.47
N PRO A 174 -8.95 4.73 8.23
CA PRO A 174 -9.51 3.60 7.51
C PRO A 174 -9.25 2.32 8.30
N TYR A 175 -10.29 1.50 8.49
CA TYR A 175 -10.19 0.35 9.39
C TYR A 175 -10.43 -0.98 8.68
N GLY A 176 -11.67 -1.27 8.28
CA GLY A 176 -12.05 -2.51 7.62
C GLY A 176 -11.99 -2.39 6.10
N LEU A 177 -11.59 -3.47 5.44
CA LEU A 177 -11.57 -3.62 3.99
C LEU A 177 -12.43 -4.80 3.57
N LEU A 178 -13.13 -4.65 2.45
CA LEU A 178 -13.78 -5.75 1.74
C LEU A 178 -13.52 -5.58 0.25
N LEU A 179 -12.82 -6.54 -0.33
CA LEU A 179 -12.60 -6.63 -1.77
C LEU A 179 -13.58 -7.64 -2.36
N ILE A 180 -14.22 -7.27 -3.46
CA ILE A 180 -15.11 -8.14 -4.23
C ILE A 180 -14.64 -8.08 -5.67
N ASP A 181 -14.17 -9.19 -6.20
CA ASP A 181 -13.89 -9.36 -7.61
C ASP A 181 -15.23 -9.48 -8.36
N VAL A 182 -15.39 -8.70 -9.42
CA VAL A 182 -16.65 -8.64 -10.20
C VAL A 182 -16.44 -9.45 -11.47
N GLU A 183 -17.12 -10.60 -11.58
CA GLU A 183 -17.14 -11.38 -12.82
C GLU A 183 -17.78 -10.55 -13.96
N GLU A 184 -17.19 -10.57 -15.13
CA GLU A 184 -17.83 -9.99 -16.30
C GLU A 184 -19.04 -10.84 -16.66
N GLU A 185 -20.25 -10.27 -16.58
CA GLU A 185 -21.37 -10.84 -17.32
C GLU A 185 -20.99 -10.71 -18.80
N GLU A 186 -20.69 -11.85 -19.46
CA GLU A 186 -20.59 -11.89 -20.92
C GLU A 186 -21.92 -11.36 -21.48
N GLU A 187 -21.97 -10.08 -21.84
CA GLU A 187 -23.06 -9.58 -22.69
C GLU A 187 -22.98 -10.39 -23.99
N GLU A 188 -23.87 -11.40 -24.08
CA GLU A 188 -24.07 -12.16 -25.32
C GLU A 188 -24.40 -11.14 -26.42
N PHE A 189 -23.37 -10.70 -27.13
CA PHE A 189 -23.50 -9.79 -28.26
C PHE A 189 -24.35 -10.50 -29.31
N ARG A 190 -25.68 -10.36 -29.21
CA ARG A 190 -26.61 -10.73 -30.24
C ARG A 190 -26.30 -9.84 -31.42
N GLY A 191 -25.39 -10.33 -32.27
CA GLY A 191 -24.97 -9.66 -33.49
C GLY A 191 -26.19 -9.19 -34.30
N VAL A 192 -26.32 -7.88 -34.38
CA VAL A 192 -27.14 -7.29 -35.45
C VAL A 192 -26.44 -7.67 -36.75
N PRO A 193 -27.12 -8.35 -37.70
CA PRO A 193 -26.49 -8.67 -38.97
C PRO A 193 -26.06 -7.36 -39.62
N MET A 194 -24.77 -7.23 -39.92
CA MET A 194 -24.26 -6.10 -40.70
C MET A 194 -24.90 -6.14 -42.10
N PRO A 195 -25.36 -5.01 -42.64
CA PRO A 195 -25.78 -4.94 -44.02
C PRO A 195 -24.60 -5.34 -44.93
N GLU A 196 -24.87 -6.17 -45.92
CA GLU A 196 -23.90 -6.57 -46.94
C GLU A 196 -23.40 -5.29 -47.65
N GLU A 197 -22.11 -4.95 -47.47
CA GLU A 197 -21.47 -3.88 -48.22
C GLU A 197 -21.19 -4.36 -49.64
N ASP A 198 -21.72 -3.63 -50.60
CA ASP A 198 -21.43 -3.80 -52.02
C ASP A 198 -19.96 -3.50 -52.32
N ASP A 199 -19.28 -4.50 -52.85
CA ASP A 199 -17.89 -4.51 -53.29
C ASP A 199 -17.73 -3.64 -54.56
N ASP A 200 -17.32 -2.36 -54.39
CA ASP A 200 -16.75 -1.57 -55.50
C ASP A 200 -15.99 -0.34 -54.94
N ASN A 201 -14.75 -0.52 -54.52
CA ASN A 201 -13.73 0.53 -54.67
C ASN A 201 -12.28 0.00 -54.44
N GLU A 202 -11.58 -0.17 -55.55
CA GLU A 202 -10.13 -0.34 -55.58
C GLU A 202 -9.46 1.02 -55.37
N ASP A 203 -8.40 0.99 -54.58
CA ASP A 203 -7.29 1.95 -54.48
C ASP A 203 -7.24 2.86 -53.25
N SER A 204 -6.48 2.42 -52.27
CA SER A 204 -5.59 3.34 -51.55
C SER A 204 -4.56 2.57 -50.71
N SER A 205 -3.30 2.81 -51.02
CA SER A 205 -2.13 2.43 -50.23
C SER A 205 -2.23 3.03 -48.84
N LEU A 206 -2.61 2.24 -47.83
CA LEU A 206 -2.56 2.64 -46.44
C LEU A 206 -1.27 2.13 -45.82
N ALA A 207 -0.48 3.07 -45.33
CA ALA A 207 0.65 2.87 -44.43
C ALA A 207 0.17 2.04 -43.24
N ALA A 208 0.88 0.95 -42.94
CA ALA A 208 0.67 0.17 -41.73
C ALA A 208 0.96 1.07 -40.53
N THR A 209 -0.09 1.52 -39.85
CA THR A 209 0.01 2.02 -38.50
C THR A 209 0.30 0.79 -37.63
N GLU A 210 1.37 0.83 -36.87
CA GLU A 210 1.66 -0.14 -35.82
C GLU A 210 0.46 -0.13 -34.87
N GLU A 211 -0.35 -1.20 -34.92
CA GLU A 211 -1.42 -1.41 -33.95
C GLU A 211 -0.72 -1.68 -32.61
N SER A 212 -0.84 -0.73 -31.67
CA SER A 212 -0.48 -0.97 -30.28
C SER A 212 -1.30 -2.15 -29.77
N GLU A 213 -0.65 -3.14 -29.18
CA GLU A 213 -1.35 -4.27 -28.55
C GLU A 213 -2.41 -3.70 -27.58
N PRO A 214 -3.65 -4.23 -27.63
CA PRO A 214 -4.68 -3.76 -26.70
C PRO A 214 -4.20 -3.99 -25.27
N ALA A 215 -4.27 -2.94 -24.43
CA ALA A 215 -3.94 -3.04 -23.01
C ALA A 215 -4.75 -4.19 -22.38
N GLU A 216 -4.09 -5.01 -21.54
CA GLU A 216 -4.77 -6.09 -20.85
C GLU A 216 -5.97 -5.52 -20.07
N PRO A 217 -7.16 -6.16 -20.15
CA PRO A 217 -8.33 -5.68 -19.43
C PRO A 217 -8.01 -5.65 -17.92
N GLN A 218 -8.21 -4.50 -17.30
CA GLN A 218 -8.00 -4.36 -15.86
C GLN A 218 -9.07 -5.16 -15.10
N PRO A 219 -8.69 -5.88 -14.03
CA PRO A 219 -9.66 -6.64 -13.25
C PRO A 219 -10.75 -5.72 -12.71
N LYS A 220 -12.00 -6.12 -12.90
CA LYS A 220 -13.15 -5.40 -12.34
C LYS A 220 -13.32 -5.80 -10.89
N PHE A 221 -13.31 -4.83 -10.00
CA PHE A 221 -13.45 -5.07 -8.57
C PHE A 221 -14.27 -3.97 -7.90
N LYS A 222 -14.66 -4.21 -6.64
CA LYS A 222 -15.16 -3.19 -5.73
C LYS A 222 -14.42 -3.30 -4.41
N LEU A 223 -13.73 -2.23 -4.03
CA LEU A 223 -13.08 -2.11 -2.73
C LEU A 223 -13.92 -1.22 -1.81
N PHE A 224 -14.46 -1.81 -0.74
CA PHE A 224 -15.17 -1.09 0.31
C PHE A 224 -14.19 -0.79 1.44
N ILE A 225 -14.11 0.46 1.86
CA ILE A 225 -13.25 0.92 2.95
C ILE A 225 -14.12 1.51 4.05
N CYS A 226 -14.02 0.97 5.26
CA CYS A 226 -14.61 1.59 6.46
C CYS A 226 -13.79 2.81 6.85
N ASP A 227 -14.16 3.99 6.39
CA ASP A 227 -13.55 5.28 6.71
C ASP A 227 -14.07 5.75 8.08
N ARG A 228 -13.53 5.09 9.14
CA ARG A 228 -14.05 5.13 10.51
C ARG A 228 -14.09 6.53 11.08
N GLY A 229 -13.03 7.31 10.92
CA GLY A 229 -12.95 8.66 11.47
C GLY A 229 -13.91 9.64 10.81
N ASN A 230 -14.36 9.36 9.58
CA ASN A 230 -15.38 10.14 8.86
C ASN A 230 -16.79 9.51 8.94
N SER A 231 -16.97 8.42 9.69
CA SER A 231 -18.26 7.73 9.88
C SER A 231 -18.97 7.36 8.57
N ARG A 232 -18.21 6.85 7.57
CA ARG A 232 -18.73 6.47 6.24
C ARG A 232 -18.06 5.20 5.70
N ILE A 233 -18.67 4.65 4.64
CA ILE A 233 -18.05 3.65 3.77
C ILE A 233 -17.70 4.34 2.45
N VAL A 234 -16.47 4.20 1.99
CA VAL A 234 -16.03 4.63 0.67
C VAL A 234 -15.90 3.41 -0.22
N VAL A 235 -16.33 3.52 -1.48
CA VAL A 235 -16.24 2.44 -2.46
C VAL A 235 -15.40 2.93 -3.64
N TRP A 236 -14.36 2.15 -3.98
CA TRP A 236 -13.59 2.30 -5.21
C TRP A 236 -13.85 1.10 -6.11
N ASP A 237 -14.07 1.36 -7.39
CA ASP A 237 -14.27 0.38 -8.46
C ASP A 237 -13.21 0.51 -9.56
N GLU A 238 -12.35 1.52 -9.47
CA GLU A 238 -11.19 1.72 -10.33
C GLU A 238 -10.02 2.21 -9.48
N LEU A 239 -8.81 1.78 -9.82
CA LEU A 239 -7.59 2.33 -9.24
C LEU A 239 -7.16 3.57 -10.03
N PRO A 240 -6.71 4.64 -9.35
CA PRO A 240 -6.25 5.85 -10.01
C PRO A 240 -4.85 5.64 -10.62
N PHE A 241 -4.69 4.67 -11.52
CA PHE A 241 -3.49 4.58 -12.33
C PHE A 241 -3.49 5.73 -13.35
N PRO A 242 -2.36 6.42 -13.57
CA PRO A 242 -2.25 7.32 -14.69
C PRO A 242 -2.55 6.54 -15.97
N LYS A 243 -3.46 7.03 -16.80
CA LYS A 243 -3.63 6.50 -18.15
C LYS A 243 -2.32 6.79 -18.88
N GLU A 244 -1.66 5.75 -19.38
CA GLU A 244 -0.36 5.86 -20.06
C GLU A 244 -0.37 6.79 -21.31
N GLU A 245 -1.55 7.30 -21.71
CA GLU A 245 -1.75 8.08 -22.93
C GLU A 245 -1.63 9.62 -22.74
N GLU A 246 -1.53 10.17 -21.52
CA GLU A 246 -1.51 11.63 -21.34
C GLU A 246 -0.11 12.25 -21.16
N GLU A 247 0.97 11.46 -21.07
CA GLU A 247 2.32 12.01 -20.86
C GLU A 247 3.08 12.38 -22.15
N GLU A 248 2.65 11.95 -23.34
CA GLU A 248 3.39 12.26 -24.58
C GLU A 248 2.99 13.59 -25.24
N GLU A 249 1.79 14.14 -25.01
CA GLU A 249 1.38 15.40 -25.66
C GLU A 249 1.80 16.67 -24.91
N GLU A 250 2.03 16.64 -23.60
CA GLU A 250 2.42 17.85 -22.84
C GLU A 250 3.92 18.20 -22.94
N PHE A 251 4.77 17.27 -23.40
CA PHE A 251 6.22 17.52 -23.52
C PHE A 251 6.67 18.07 -24.86
N GLU A 252 5.85 18.03 -25.92
CA GLU A 252 6.20 18.60 -27.24
C GLU A 252 5.89 20.09 -27.38
N GLU A 253 4.97 20.66 -26.58
CA GLU A 253 4.65 22.10 -26.67
C GLU A 253 5.65 23.04 -25.96
N LEU A 254 6.62 22.51 -25.19
CA LEU A 254 7.65 23.32 -24.51
C LEU A 254 9.00 23.37 -25.24
N ARG A 255 9.07 22.88 -26.47
CA ARG A 255 10.27 23.01 -27.32
C ARG A 255 10.06 24.01 -28.45
N VAL A 256 9.71 25.26 -28.12
CA VAL A 256 9.78 26.34 -29.10
C VAL A 256 10.64 27.46 -28.54
N ASP A 257 11.80 27.62 -29.20
CA ASP A 257 12.58 28.83 -29.38
C ASP A 257 13.29 29.45 -28.17
N ASP A 258 14.47 28.95 -27.89
CA ASP A 258 15.55 29.76 -27.30
C ASP A 258 16.80 29.79 -28.22
N GLU A 259 16.61 30.23 -29.47
CA GLU A 259 17.70 30.84 -30.27
C GLU A 259 17.44 32.33 -30.33
N ASN A 260 17.80 33.07 -29.29
CA ASN A 260 18.24 34.46 -29.34
C ASN A 260 18.33 35.08 -27.94
N LEU A 261 19.48 34.99 -27.33
CA LEU A 261 19.94 36.01 -26.38
C LEU A 261 21.46 36.01 -26.38
N LEU A 262 21.96 36.89 -27.21
CA LEU A 262 23.35 37.30 -27.27
C LEU A 262 23.68 38.20 -26.05
N ILE A 263 24.77 37.84 -25.37
CA ILE A 263 25.87 38.70 -24.91
C ILE A 263 25.50 39.98 -24.13
N GLY A 264 25.91 39.99 -22.90
CA GLY A 264 26.15 41.16 -22.09
C GLY A 264 27.20 40.82 -21.04
N ASP A 265 28.47 41.06 -21.40
CA ASP A 265 29.57 41.21 -20.44
C ASP A 265 29.26 42.43 -19.57
N ASP A 266 29.42 42.29 -18.26
CA ASP A 266 29.99 43.40 -17.46
C ASP A 266 30.49 42.82 -16.12
N ASP A 267 31.75 43.15 -15.93
CA ASP A 267 32.62 42.99 -14.78
C ASP A 267 32.04 43.70 -13.55
N ASP A 268 32.42 43.24 -12.38
CA ASP A 268 33.03 43.98 -11.29
C ASP A 268 32.49 43.64 -9.87
N GLU A 269 33.52 43.37 -9.07
CA GLU A 269 33.75 43.72 -7.66
C GLU A 269 33.16 42.86 -6.53
N GLU A 270 34.09 42.11 -5.97
CA GLU A 270 34.48 41.91 -4.55
C GLU A 270 33.62 42.63 -3.50
N ASP A 271 33.20 41.88 -2.48
CA ASP A 271 33.51 42.28 -1.09
C ASP A 271 33.25 41.12 -0.10
N ASP A 272 34.34 40.82 0.59
CA ASP A 272 34.46 40.04 1.81
C ASP A 272 33.54 40.52 2.92
N PHE A 273 32.85 39.61 3.62
CA PHE A 273 32.57 39.81 5.05
C PHE A 273 32.49 38.46 5.76
N PHE A 274 33.59 38.13 6.44
CA PHE A 274 33.63 37.16 7.50
C PHE A 274 33.08 37.81 8.78
N GLU A 275 32.07 37.25 9.40
CA GLU A 275 31.81 37.44 10.84
C GLU A 275 31.82 36.09 11.52
N GLU A 276 32.84 35.95 12.38
CA GLU A 276 32.94 34.92 13.42
C GLU A 276 31.95 35.24 14.53
N GLU A 277 31.05 34.36 14.88
CA GLU A 277 30.34 34.42 16.16
C GLU A 277 30.90 33.38 17.13
N GLU A 278 31.31 33.89 18.28
CA GLU A 278 31.94 33.23 19.40
C GLU A 278 31.01 32.27 20.13
N GLU A 279 31.52 31.08 20.47
CA GLU A 279 30.89 30.11 21.34
C GLU A 279 30.91 30.63 22.82
N GLU A 280 29.74 30.85 23.41
CA GLU A 280 29.60 31.03 24.86
C GLU A 280 29.59 29.67 25.59
N GLU A 281 30.64 29.40 26.35
CA GLU A 281 30.73 28.33 27.35
C GLU A 281 29.78 28.55 28.51
N VAL A 282 28.86 27.61 28.77
CA VAL A 282 28.03 27.57 29.98
C VAL A 282 28.70 26.70 31.06
N PRO A 283 28.92 27.22 32.28
CA PRO A 283 29.57 26.44 33.35
C PRO A 283 28.62 25.43 34.01
N PRO A 284 29.16 24.33 34.59
CA PRO A 284 28.35 23.27 35.17
C PRO A 284 27.75 23.65 36.52
N GLY A 285 26.42 23.60 36.60
CA GLY A 285 25.65 23.77 37.81
C GLY A 285 25.65 22.52 38.70
N GLU A 286 25.91 22.74 39.99
CA GLU A 286 25.95 21.77 41.06
C GLU A 286 24.60 21.08 41.32
N LEU A 287 24.64 19.78 41.57
CA LEU A 287 23.51 18.97 42.04
C LEU A 287 23.27 19.24 43.54
N PRO A 288 22.03 19.42 44.02
CA PRO A 288 21.76 19.39 45.47
C PRO A 288 21.57 17.94 45.93
N SER A 289 22.28 17.65 47.01
CA SER A 289 22.13 16.46 47.84
C SER A 289 20.92 16.58 48.79
N ALA A 290 20.01 15.58 48.76
CA ALA A 290 19.39 14.89 49.87
C ALA A 290 18.20 14.04 49.40
#